data_b6bcfe3d5ab95662bef14b9530033879
#
_entry.id   b6bcfe3d5ab95662bef14b9530033879
#
_cell.length_a   1.000
_cell.length_b   1.000
_cell.length_c   1.000
_cell.angle_alpha   90.00
_cell.angle_beta   90.00
_cell.angle_gamma   90.00
#
_symmetry.space_group_name_H-M   'P 1'
#
loop_
_entity.id
_entity.type
_entity.pdbx_description
1 polymer ?
#
loop_
_entity_poly.entity_id
_entity_poly.type
_entity_poly.pdbx_seq_one_letter_code
_entity_poly.pdbx_strand_id
1 'polypeptide(L)'
;MARKRANAAVLAQDHLGIKRFFALDEAAYRDGPLPGRIKELLGLAASLVLRCDDCVDYHLIQCVEAGWSEAEIVDALNVGLVVGGSIVIPHLRHAVKTLGELRQGGDSTST
;
A
#
# COMPACT_ATOMS: atom_id res chain seq x y z
N MET A 1 -3.90 11.33 5.54
CA MET A 1 -4.10 12.80 5.47
C MET A 1 -2.84 13.49 5.02
N ALA A 2 -1.74 13.29 5.75
CA ALA A 2 -0.47 13.91 5.37
C ALA A 2 -0.03 13.51 3.96
N ARG A 3 -0.22 12.24 3.60
CA ARG A 3 0.15 11.75 2.26
C ARG A 3 -0.60 12.51 1.16
N LYS A 4 -1.90 12.67 1.32
CA LYS A 4 -2.70 13.35 0.29
C LYS A 4 -2.27 14.80 0.13
N ARG A 5 -1.99 15.47 1.24
CA ARG A 5 -1.53 16.86 1.19
C ARG A 5 -0.15 16.97 0.56
N ALA A 6 0.74 16.04 0.92
CA ALA A 6 2.08 16.01 0.35
C ALA A 6 2.02 15.74 -1.16
N ASN A 7 1.18 14.81 -1.58
CA ASN A 7 1.01 14.52 -3.01
C ASN A 7 0.41 15.72 -3.74
N ALA A 8 -0.54 16.42 -3.12
CA ALA A 8 -1.13 17.60 -3.72
C ALA A 8 -0.07 18.68 -3.93
N ALA A 9 0.84 18.86 -2.96
CA ALA A 9 1.92 19.82 -3.07
C ALA A 9 2.88 19.46 -4.20
N VAL A 10 3.17 18.16 -4.37
CA VAL A 10 4.03 17.69 -5.45
C VAL A 10 3.36 17.96 -6.81
N LEU A 11 2.10 17.63 -6.93
CA LEU A 11 1.35 17.83 -8.18
C LEU A 11 1.18 19.33 -8.49
N ALA A 12 1.12 20.16 -7.45
CA ALA A 12 0.99 21.61 -7.61
C ALA A 12 2.22 22.24 -8.26
N GLN A 13 3.35 21.52 -8.30
CA GLN A 13 4.52 21.99 -9.02
C GLN A 13 4.30 22.07 -10.54
N ASP A 14 3.21 21.45 -11.00
CA ASP A 14 2.79 21.48 -12.41
C ASP A 14 3.89 21.00 -13.35
N HIS A 15 4.61 19.96 -12.95
CA HIS A 15 5.68 19.37 -13.74
C HIS A 15 5.12 18.20 -14.55
N LEU A 16 5.29 18.25 -15.86
CA LEU A 16 4.71 17.26 -16.75
C LEU A 16 5.17 15.83 -16.45
N GLY A 17 6.47 15.65 -16.19
CA GLY A 17 7.02 14.34 -15.88
C GLY A 17 6.41 13.77 -14.60
N ILE A 18 6.24 14.61 -13.59
CA ILE A 18 5.62 14.19 -12.33
C ILE A 18 4.17 13.77 -12.56
N LYS A 19 3.42 14.60 -13.29
CA LYS A 19 2.02 14.28 -13.60
C LYS A 19 1.90 12.98 -14.36
N ARG A 20 2.80 12.75 -15.30
CA ARG A 20 2.79 11.51 -16.09
C ARG A 20 3.07 10.30 -15.21
N PHE A 21 3.99 10.42 -14.26
CA PHE A 21 4.29 9.32 -13.35
C PHE A 21 3.07 8.96 -12.51
N PHE A 22 2.43 9.96 -11.90
CA PHE A 22 1.23 9.69 -11.09
C PHE A 22 0.11 9.09 -11.93
N ALA A 23 -0.05 9.55 -13.18
CA ALA A 23 -1.06 8.98 -14.07
C ALA A 23 -0.73 7.53 -14.43
N LEU A 24 0.54 7.23 -14.67
CA LEU A 24 0.99 5.87 -14.96
C LEU A 24 0.76 4.95 -13.77
N ASP A 25 1.10 5.43 -12.58
CA ASP A 25 0.91 4.66 -11.35
C ASP A 25 -0.58 4.33 -11.15
N GLU A 26 -1.44 5.32 -11.29
CA GLU A 26 -2.88 5.11 -11.16
C GLU A 26 -3.40 4.11 -12.19
N ALA A 27 -2.94 4.24 -13.43
CA ALA A 27 -3.38 3.36 -14.50
C ALA A 27 -2.96 1.91 -14.25
N ALA A 28 -1.79 1.71 -13.63
CA ALA A 28 -1.29 0.37 -13.37
C ALA A 28 -2.22 -0.43 -12.45
N TYR A 29 -2.92 0.24 -11.53
CA TYR A 29 -3.77 -0.43 -10.55
C TYR A 29 -5.22 -0.56 -10.99
N ARG A 30 -5.58 -0.10 -12.19
CA ARG A 30 -6.92 -0.31 -12.71
C ARG A 30 -7.14 -1.77 -13.08
N ASP A 31 -8.41 -2.16 -13.10
CA ASP A 31 -8.76 -3.52 -13.52
C ASP A 31 -8.25 -3.78 -14.93
N GLY A 32 -7.62 -4.91 -15.08
CA GLY A 32 -7.12 -5.40 -16.34
C GLY A 32 -7.27 -6.91 -16.33
N PRO A 33 -6.34 -7.66 -16.96
CA PRO A 33 -6.34 -9.12 -16.80
C PRO A 33 -6.31 -9.53 -15.33
N LEU A 34 -5.67 -8.72 -14.48
CA LEU A 34 -5.77 -8.88 -13.03
C LEU A 34 -6.66 -7.77 -12.50
N PRO A 35 -7.58 -8.11 -11.57
CA PRO A 35 -8.38 -7.08 -10.90
C PRO A 35 -7.51 -6.14 -10.08
N GLY A 36 -7.94 -4.89 -9.97
CA GLY A 36 -7.20 -3.89 -9.21
C GLY A 36 -6.98 -4.30 -7.75
N ARG A 37 -7.98 -4.96 -7.13
CA ARG A 37 -7.85 -5.38 -5.75
C ARG A 37 -6.71 -6.38 -5.54
N ILE A 38 -6.46 -7.24 -6.53
CA ILE A 38 -5.33 -8.17 -6.47
C ILE A 38 -4.02 -7.40 -6.66
N LYS A 39 -4.02 -6.40 -7.53
CA LYS A 39 -2.84 -5.57 -7.74
C LYS A 39 -2.42 -4.85 -6.47
N GLU A 40 -3.37 -4.48 -5.60
CA GLU A 40 -3.02 -3.87 -4.32
C GLU A 40 -2.25 -4.85 -3.42
N LEU A 41 -2.63 -6.13 -3.42
CA LEU A 41 -1.87 -7.13 -2.68
C LEU A 41 -0.46 -7.29 -3.26
N LEU A 42 -0.33 -7.27 -4.58
CA LEU A 42 0.97 -7.35 -5.23
C LEU A 42 1.83 -6.15 -4.86
N GLY A 43 1.24 -4.96 -4.88
CA GLY A 43 1.95 -3.74 -4.49
C GLY A 43 2.39 -3.78 -3.05
N LEU A 44 1.55 -4.33 -2.16
CA LEU A 44 1.88 -4.47 -0.76
C LEU A 44 3.10 -5.37 -0.57
N ALA A 45 3.08 -6.56 -1.15
CA ALA A 45 4.17 -7.51 -1.02
C ALA A 45 5.47 -6.92 -1.61
N ALA A 46 5.38 -6.31 -2.78
CA ALA A 46 6.55 -5.70 -3.42
C ALA A 46 7.11 -4.55 -2.57
N SER A 47 6.24 -3.73 -1.99
CA SER A 47 6.66 -2.61 -1.15
C SER A 47 7.40 -3.09 0.10
N LEU A 48 6.94 -4.21 0.68
CA LEU A 48 7.62 -4.79 1.83
C LEU A 48 9.02 -5.25 1.44
N VAL A 49 9.16 -5.93 0.31
CA VAL A 49 10.46 -6.39 -0.17
C VAL A 49 11.39 -5.21 -0.43
N LEU A 50 10.86 -4.13 -0.96
CA LEU A 50 11.62 -2.90 -1.20
C LEU A 50 11.89 -2.11 0.07
N ARG A 51 11.32 -2.52 1.19
CA ARG A 51 11.51 -1.89 2.50
C ARG A 51 11.06 -0.43 2.51
N CYS A 52 9.97 -0.15 1.83
CA CYS A 52 9.39 1.19 1.78
C CYS A 52 8.18 1.24 2.71
N ASP A 53 8.38 1.72 3.94
CA ASP A 53 7.30 1.77 4.93
C ASP A 53 6.13 2.63 4.45
N ASP A 54 6.42 3.74 3.81
CA ASP A 54 5.37 4.62 3.30
C ASP A 54 4.54 3.93 2.22
N CYS A 55 5.20 3.19 1.34
CA CYS A 55 4.52 2.42 0.30
C CYS A 55 3.68 1.29 0.88
N VAL A 56 4.23 0.62 1.91
CA VAL A 56 3.52 -0.44 2.62
C VAL A 56 2.24 0.14 3.23
N ASP A 57 2.33 1.28 3.89
CA ASP A 57 1.17 1.91 4.53
C ASP A 57 0.10 2.24 3.49
N TYR A 58 0.49 2.79 2.36
CA TYR A 58 -0.45 3.13 1.31
C TYR A 58 -1.20 1.88 0.83
N HIS A 59 -0.46 0.81 0.51
CA HIS A 59 -1.09 -0.39 0.00
C HIS A 59 -1.91 -1.13 1.06
N LEU A 60 -1.52 -1.03 2.35
CA LEU A 60 -2.35 -1.57 3.43
C LEU A 60 -3.70 -0.89 3.45
N ILE A 61 -3.73 0.43 3.34
CA ILE A 61 -4.97 1.19 3.30
C ILE A 61 -5.83 0.72 2.12
N GLN A 62 -5.22 0.60 0.96
CA GLN A 62 -5.94 0.17 -0.24
C GLN A 62 -6.48 -1.25 -0.09
N CYS A 63 -5.70 -2.15 0.50
CA CYS A 63 -6.13 -3.54 0.70
C CYS A 63 -7.31 -3.62 1.66
N VAL A 64 -7.26 -2.86 2.76
CA VAL A 64 -8.37 -2.83 3.71
C VAL A 64 -9.63 -2.30 3.02
N GLU A 65 -9.50 -1.23 2.26
CA GLU A 65 -10.64 -0.63 1.56
C GLU A 65 -11.18 -1.54 0.47
N ALA A 66 -10.32 -2.36 -0.13
CA ALA A 66 -10.74 -3.31 -1.14
C ALA A 66 -11.45 -4.53 -0.56
N GLY A 67 -11.51 -4.64 0.77
CA GLY A 67 -12.27 -5.70 1.43
C GLY A 67 -11.46 -6.95 1.75
N TRP A 68 -10.14 -6.92 1.58
CA TRP A 68 -9.31 -8.05 1.98
C TRP A 68 -9.35 -8.21 3.50
N SER A 69 -9.42 -9.46 3.96
CA SER A 69 -9.40 -9.74 5.39
C SER A 69 -7.99 -9.55 5.94
N GLU A 70 -7.91 -9.42 7.26
CA GLU A 70 -6.61 -9.32 7.92
C GLU A 70 -5.74 -10.54 7.61
N ALA A 71 -6.34 -11.74 7.66
CA ALA A 71 -5.62 -12.97 7.37
C ALA A 71 -5.07 -12.99 5.95
N GLU A 72 -5.87 -12.51 4.99
CA GLU A 72 -5.43 -12.45 3.59
C GLU A 72 -4.29 -11.46 3.41
N ILE A 73 -4.37 -10.32 4.06
CA ILE A 73 -3.33 -9.30 3.99
C ILE A 73 -2.03 -9.82 4.61
N VAL A 74 -2.14 -10.47 5.77
CA VAL A 74 -0.95 -11.04 6.43
C VAL A 74 -0.34 -12.14 5.57
N ASP A 75 -1.16 -12.91 4.88
CA ASP A 75 -0.65 -13.95 3.99
C ASP A 75 0.16 -13.34 2.83
N ALA A 76 -0.30 -12.22 2.29
CA ALA A 76 0.45 -11.49 1.26
C ALA A 76 1.77 -10.95 1.82
N LEU A 77 1.73 -10.42 3.05
CA LEU A 77 2.96 -9.96 3.71
C LEU A 77 3.95 -11.10 3.90
N ASN A 78 3.45 -12.29 4.20
CA ASN A 78 4.31 -13.46 4.37
C ASN A 78 5.06 -13.80 3.09
N VAL A 79 4.40 -13.66 1.94
CA VAL A 79 5.09 -13.86 0.66
C VAL A 79 6.24 -12.87 0.52
N GLY A 80 6.00 -11.61 0.86
CA GLY A 80 7.07 -10.60 0.82
C GLY A 80 8.21 -10.93 1.77
N LEU A 81 7.87 -11.44 2.96
CA LEU A 81 8.90 -11.84 3.93
C LEU A 81 9.77 -12.95 3.37
N VAL A 82 9.17 -13.96 2.77
CA VAL A 82 9.91 -15.10 2.22
C VAL A 82 10.83 -14.64 1.08
N VAL A 83 10.34 -13.77 0.22
CA VAL A 83 11.12 -13.27 -0.90
C VAL A 83 12.26 -12.38 -0.42
N GLY A 84 11.99 -11.48 0.52
CA GLY A 84 12.97 -10.49 0.97
C GLY A 84 13.93 -10.97 2.04
N GLY A 85 13.51 -11.93 2.84
CA GLY A 85 14.34 -12.48 3.89
C GLY A 85 14.31 -11.66 5.18
N SER A 86 15.17 -12.01 6.11
CA SER A 86 15.13 -11.45 7.46
C SER A 86 15.33 -9.93 7.51
N ILE A 87 15.93 -9.34 6.48
CA ILE A 87 16.13 -7.90 6.44
C ILE A 87 14.82 -7.14 6.37
N VAL A 88 13.73 -7.81 5.99
CA VAL A 88 12.41 -7.19 5.89
C VAL A 88 11.67 -7.19 7.23
N ILE A 89 12.15 -7.94 8.21
CA ILE A 89 11.44 -8.09 9.49
C ILE A 89 11.12 -6.76 10.17
N PRO A 90 12.04 -5.79 10.24
CA PRO A 90 11.67 -4.49 10.83
C PRO A 90 10.50 -3.83 10.12
N HIS A 91 10.42 -4.00 8.81
CA HIS A 91 9.35 -3.43 8.00
C HIS A 91 8.07 -4.23 8.13
N LEU A 92 8.19 -5.53 8.37
CA LEU A 92 7.05 -6.37 8.69
C LEU A 92 6.43 -5.96 10.03
N ARG A 93 7.26 -5.66 11.04
CA ARG A 93 6.75 -5.17 12.33
C ARG A 93 5.96 -3.89 12.13
N HIS A 94 6.48 -2.98 11.32
CA HIS A 94 5.78 -1.73 10.99
C HIS A 94 4.45 -2.03 10.31
N ALA A 95 4.45 -2.92 9.33
CA ALA A 95 3.25 -3.26 8.57
C ALA A 95 2.16 -3.84 9.48
N VAL A 96 2.53 -4.76 10.37
CA VAL A 96 1.58 -5.39 11.28
C VAL A 96 1.00 -4.36 12.25
N LYS A 97 1.85 -3.47 12.73
CA LYS A 97 1.38 -2.39 13.63
C LYS A 97 0.38 -1.49 12.90
N THR A 98 0.72 -1.07 11.69
CA THR A 98 -0.16 -0.20 10.90
C THR A 98 -1.48 -0.90 10.59
N LEU A 99 -1.42 -2.19 10.23
CA LEU A 99 -2.63 -2.95 9.95
C LEU A 99 -3.55 -3.01 11.17
N GLY A 100 -2.97 -3.22 12.35
CA GLY A 100 -3.73 -3.20 13.60
C GLY A 100 -4.41 -1.86 13.84
N GLU A 101 -3.68 -0.78 13.58
CA GLU A 101 -4.23 0.56 13.73
C GLU A 101 -5.37 0.82 12.74
N LEU A 102 -5.21 0.36 11.50
CA LEU A 102 -6.24 0.52 10.49
C LEU A 102 -7.51 -0.25 10.86
N ARG A 103 -7.37 -1.44 11.41
CA ARG A 103 -8.53 -2.25 11.82
C ARG A 103 -9.28 -1.57 12.95
N GLN A 104 -8.57 -1.03 13.94
CA GLN A 104 -9.19 -0.31 15.04
C GLN A 104 -9.76 1.02 14.60
N GLY A 105 -8.95 1.80 13.88
CA GLY A 105 -9.37 3.10 13.37
C GLY A 105 -10.47 2.98 12.35
N GLY A 106 -10.41 1.92 11.53
CA GLY A 106 -11.44 1.67 10.54
C GLY A 106 -12.81 1.50 11.15
N ASP A 107 -12.87 0.83 12.30
CA ASP A 107 -14.13 0.66 13.02
C ASP A 107 -14.67 1.99 13.52
N SER A 108 -13.79 2.87 13.98
CA SER A 108 -14.20 4.16 14.53
C SER A 108 -14.28 5.24 13.46
N THR A 109 -13.57 5.09 12.37
CA THR A 109 -13.46 6.10 11.32
C THR A 109 -14.05 5.67 10.00
N SER A 110 -14.52 4.46 9.91
CA SER A 110 -15.23 3.99 8.74
C SER A 110 -16.40 4.92 8.44
N THR A 111 -16.47 5.80 9.29
CA THR A 111 -17.31 6.95 9.18
C THR A 111 -16.67 7.97 8.25
#